data_0cccfc2fa8905fa354c3ea8b8af93f84
#
_entry.id   0cccfc2fa8905fa354c3ea8b8af93f84
#
_cell.length_a   1.000
_cell.length_b   1.000
_cell.length_c   1.000
_cell.angle_alpha   90.00
_cell.angle_beta   90.00
_cell.angle_gamma   90.00
#
_symmetry.space_group_name_H-M   'P 1'
#
loop_
_entity.id
_entity.type
_entity.pdbx_description
1 polymer ?
#
loop_
_entity_poly.entity_id
_entity_poly.type
_entity_poly.pdbx_seq_one_letter_code
_entity_poly.pdbx_strand_id
1 'polypeptide(L)'
;MKHKIILLAIAAFAALEVSAARPRLVVNIVVGSMRAEDLSRYADNYGEGGLRRLIDSGTVFADSRYDYQQTTTPVSLATLSTGAMPSTHGVIGSRWRDYVANEAVELIAGRNGAGPYNLIAP
;
A
#
# COMPACT_ATOMS: atom_id res chain seq x y z
N MET A 1 -15.77 10.00 -47.62
CA MET A 1 -14.59 9.11 -47.43
C MET A 1 -13.84 9.43 -46.13
N LYS A 2 -13.62 10.71 -45.76
CA LYS A 2 -12.89 11.10 -44.51
C LYS A 2 -13.50 10.55 -43.21
N HIS A 3 -14.82 10.58 -43.07
CA HIS A 3 -15.50 10.04 -41.85
C HIS A 3 -15.33 8.54 -41.69
N LYS A 4 -15.26 7.76 -42.76
CA LYS A 4 -15.05 6.30 -42.70
C LYS A 4 -13.62 5.95 -42.22
N ILE A 5 -12.63 6.76 -42.57
CA ILE A 5 -11.23 6.60 -42.15
C ILE A 5 -11.09 6.94 -40.68
N ILE A 6 -11.77 8.00 -40.21
CA ILE A 6 -11.75 8.38 -38.77
C ILE A 6 -12.42 7.30 -37.91
N LEU A 7 -13.56 6.76 -38.35
CA LEU A 7 -14.22 5.66 -37.65
C LEU A 7 -13.37 4.39 -37.59
N LEU A 8 -12.65 4.07 -38.67
CA LEU A 8 -11.75 2.92 -38.72
C LEU A 8 -10.55 3.11 -37.78
N ALA A 9 -9.99 4.33 -37.70
CA ALA A 9 -8.91 4.65 -36.80
C ALA A 9 -9.33 4.58 -35.32
N ILE A 10 -10.53 5.05 -34.98
CA ILE A 10 -11.08 4.94 -33.60
C ILE A 10 -11.34 3.48 -33.24
N ALA A 11 -11.88 2.68 -34.15
CA ALA A 11 -12.10 1.25 -33.93
C ALA A 11 -10.78 0.47 -33.78
N ALA A 12 -9.74 0.82 -34.52
CA ALA A 12 -8.41 0.23 -34.38
C ALA A 12 -7.75 0.60 -33.04
N PHE A 13 -7.98 1.82 -32.54
CA PHE A 13 -7.47 2.26 -31.22
C PHE A 13 -8.22 1.59 -30.07
N ALA A 14 -9.51 1.34 -30.19
CA ALA A 14 -10.31 0.62 -29.21
C ALA A 14 -9.98 -0.89 -29.13
N ALA A 15 -9.41 -1.45 -30.20
CA ALA A 15 -8.99 -2.86 -30.25
C ALA A 15 -7.62 -3.14 -29.56
N LEU A 16 -6.89 -2.09 -29.19
CA LEU A 16 -5.69 -2.18 -28.35
C LEU A 16 -6.09 -2.34 -26.87
N GLU A 17 -6.87 -3.35 -26.56
CA GLU A 17 -6.99 -3.80 -25.18
C GLU A 17 -5.63 -4.35 -24.76
N VAL A 18 -4.90 -3.56 -23.99
CA VAL A 18 -3.73 -4.04 -23.27
C VAL A 18 -4.24 -5.07 -22.29
N SER A 19 -4.23 -6.34 -22.68
CA SER A 19 -4.50 -7.46 -21.79
C SER A 19 -3.37 -7.54 -20.77
N ALA A 20 -3.49 -6.72 -19.73
CA ALA A 20 -2.59 -6.81 -18.59
C ALA A 20 -2.78 -8.19 -17.97
N ALA A 21 -1.79 -9.05 -18.12
CA ALA A 21 -1.80 -10.35 -17.48
C ALA A 21 -2.01 -10.15 -15.98
N ARG A 22 -3.04 -10.81 -15.42
CA ARG A 22 -3.29 -10.73 -13.98
C ARG A 22 -2.07 -11.27 -13.23
N PRO A 23 -1.51 -10.53 -12.26
CA PRO A 23 -0.38 -11.01 -11.50
C PRO A 23 -0.76 -12.30 -10.75
N ARG A 24 0.10 -13.30 -10.81
CA ARG A 24 -0.10 -14.57 -10.11
C ARG A 24 0.25 -14.47 -8.64
N LEU A 25 1.10 -13.52 -8.28
CA LEU A 25 1.56 -13.28 -6.93
C LEU A 25 1.79 -11.77 -6.76
N VAL A 26 1.29 -11.22 -5.67
CA VAL A 26 1.60 -9.86 -5.22
C VAL A 26 2.32 -9.97 -3.89
N VAL A 27 3.53 -9.42 -3.82
CA VAL A 27 4.34 -9.39 -2.59
C VAL A 27 4.43 -7.95 -2.11
N ASN A 28 3.97 -7.72 -0.89
CA ASN A 28 4.03 -6.42 -0.23
C ASN A 28 5.15 -6.46 0.81
N ILE A 29 6.20 -5.67 0.60
CA ILE A 29 7.35 -5.58 1.53
C ILE A 29 7.30 -4.22 2.22
N VAL A 30 7.04 -4.23 3.52
CA VAL A 30 6.97 -3.02 4.35
C VAL A 30 8.21 -2.96 5.24
N VAL A 31 8.99 -1.91 5.08
CA VAL A 31 10.19 -1.66 5.90
C VAL A 31 9.90 -0.51 6.84
N GLY A 32 9.70 -0.83 8.12
CA GLY A 32 9.46 0.16 9.17
C GLY A 32 10.71 1.00 9.47
N SER A 33 10.51 2.26 9.87
CA SER A 33 11.57 3.19 10.28
C SER A 33 12.61 3.55 9.21
N MET A 34 12.44 3.11 7.97
CA MET A 34 13.28 3.49 6.85
C MET A 34 12.82 4.86 6.31
N ARG A 35 13.74 5.79 6.15
CA ARG A 35 13.47 7.09 5.53
C ARG A 35 13.59 6.97 4.01
N ALA A 36 12.80 7.75 3.27
CA ALA A 36 12.92 7.81 1.81
C ALA A 36 14.34 8.20 1.35
N GLU A 37 15.00 9.09 2.10
CA GLU A 37 16.37 9.55 1.86
C GLU A 37 17.40 8.43 2.02
N ASP A 38 17.12 7.38 2.81
CA ASP A 38 18.06 6.28 3.02
C ASP A 38 18.25 5.47 1.74
N LEU A 39 17.26 5.46 0.85
CA LEU A 39 17.37 4.82 -0.48
C LEU A 39 18.49 5.44 -1.32
N SER A 40 18.62 6.76 -1.31
CA SER A 40 19.68 7.46 -2.04
C SER A 40 20.99 7.50 -1.24
N ARG A 41 20.92 7.67 0.08
CA ARG A 41 22.11 7.77 0.95
C ARG A 41 22.96 6.51 0.93
N TYR A 42 22.34 5.35 0.86
CA TYR A 42 23.02 4.05 0.88
C TYR A 42 23.05 3.35 -0.48
N ALA A 43 22.78 4.08 -1.55
CA ALA A 43 22.68 3.52 -2.91
C ALA A 43 23.95 2.75 -3.33
N ASP A 44 25.14 3.24 -2.95
CA ASP A 44 26.43 2.61 -3.28
C ASP A 44 26.65 1.28 -2.55
N ASN A 45 25.91 1.03 -1.47
CA ASN A 45 26.01 -0.19 -0.68
C ASN A 45 25.03 -1.28 -1.14
N TYR A 46 24.14 -0.97 -2.08
CA TYR A 46 23.18 -1.96 -2.58
C TYR A 46 23.85 -2.89 -3.58
N GLY A 47 23.75 -4.19 -3.34
CA GLY A 47 24.11 -5.19 -4.32
C GLY A 47 23.21 -5.11 -5.56
N GLU A 48 23.61 -5.77 -6.65
CA GLU A 48 22.90 -5.77 -7.95
C GLU A 48 21.45 -6.30 -7.85
N GLY A 49 21.18 -7.17 -6.87
CA GLY A 49 19.84 -7.67 -6.56
C GLY A 49 19.08 -6.74 -5.57
N GLY A 50 17.97 -7.22 -5.05
CA GLY A 50 17.22 -6.54 -3.98
C GLY A 50 16.77 -5.13 -4.34
N LEU A 51 17.10 -4.16 -3.49
CA LEU A 51 16.66 -2.77 -3.63
C LEU A 51 17.12 -2.12 -4.94
N ARG A 52 18.36 -2.33 -5.36
CA ARG A 52 18.86 -1.77 -6.64
C ARG A 52 18.02 -2.26 -7.81
N ARG A 53 17.76 -3.55 -7.90
CA ARG A 53 16.91 -4.10 -8.96
C ARG A 53 15.50 -3.52 -8.94
N LEU A 54 14.92 -3.33 -7.74
CA LEU A 54 13.58 -2.74 -7.61
C LEU A 54 13.57 -1.28 -8.06
N ILE A 55 14.61 -0.51 -7.74
CA ILE A 55 14.73 0.89 -8.14
C ILE A 55 14.96 1.01 -9.65
N ASP A 56 15.86 0.21 -10.21
CA ASP A 56 16.27 0.32 -11.62
C ASP A 56 15.20 -0.23 -12.59
N SER A 57 14.45 -1.24 -12.18
CA SER A 57 13.47 -1.94 -13.06
C SER A 57 12.03 -1.65 -12.68
N GLY A 58 11.78 -1.02 -11.56
CA GLY A 58 10.44 -0.72 -11.03
C GLY A 58 10.02 0.73 -11.21
N THR A 59 8.91 1.09 -10.61
CA THR A 59 8.43 2.46 -10.52
C THR A 59 8.65 2.98 -9.10
N VAL A 60 9.36 4.10 -8.97
CA VAL A 60 9.63 4.75 -7.68
C VAL A 60 8.72 5.96 -7.53
N PHE A 61 7.91 5.97 -6.47
CA PHE A 61 7.09 7.11 -6.08
C PHE A 61 7.83 7.90 -4.98
N ALA A 62 8.67 8.84 -5.39
CA ALA A 62 9.56 9.56 -4.48
C ALA A 62 8.84 10.50 -3.50
N ASP A 63 7.63 10.94 -3.81
CA ASP A 63 6.86 11.90 -3.00
C ASP A 63 5.53 11.30 -2.51
N SER A 64 5.56 10.04 -2.10
CA SER A 64 4.39 9.40 -1.47
C SER A 64 4.30 9.78 0.00
N ARG A 65 3.14 10.31 0.42
CA ARG A 65 2.90 10.78 1.79
C ARG A 65 1.58 10.25 2.31
N TYR A 66 1.52 10.11 3.62
CA TYR A 66 0.25 9.93 4.31
C TYR A 66 -0.37 11.28 4.64
N ASP A 67 -1.67 11.42 4.39
CA ASP A 67 -2.44 12.64 4.71
C ASP A 67 -2.88 12.72 6.18
N TYR A 68 -2.23 11.94 7.05
CA TYR A 68 -2.51 11.92 8.49
C TYR A 68 -1.21 11.88 9.30
N GLN A 69 -1.26 12.38 10.54
CA GLN A 69 -0.07 12.55 11.38
C GLN A 69 0.40 11.27 12.08
N GLN A 70 -0.54 10.40 12.45
CA GLN A 70 -0.23 9.20 13.25
C GLN A 70 0.28 8.06 12.38
N THR A 71 1.57 8.05 12.07
CA THR A 71 2.21 7.06 11.19
C THR A 71 2.92 5.95 11.96
N THR A 72 2.32 5.48 13.07
CA THR A 72 2.83 4.30 13.79
C THR A 72 2.67 3.04 12.96
N THR A 73 3.49 2.03 13.21
CA THR A 73 3.46 0.77 12.43
C THR A 73 2.07 0.16 12.27
N PRO A 74 1.25 -0.02 13.34
CA PRO A 74 -0.07 -0.61 13.19
C PRO A 74 -1.03 0.23 12.33
N VAL A 75 -0.97 1.56 12.45
CA VAL A 75 -1.80 2.47 11.66
C VAL A 75 -1.40 2.41 10.18
N SER A 76 -0.11 2.47 9.90
CA SER A 76 0.41 2.42 8.53
C SER A 76 0.12 1.07 7.86
N LEU A 77 0.27 -0.05 8.59
CA LEU A 77 -0.07 -1.38 8.08
C LEU A 77 -1.57 -1.52 7.79
N ALA A 78 -2.44 -1.00 8.67
CA ALA A 78 -3.87 -0.99 8.43
C ALA A 78 -4.23 -0.16 7.19
N THR A 79 -3.62 1.02 7.01
CA THR A 79 -3.81 1.85 5.82
C THR A 79 -3.36 1.12 4.55
N LEU A 80 -2.17 0.50 4.55
CA LEU A 80 -1.66 -0.24 3.39
C LEU A 80 -2.51 -1.47 3.06
N SER A 81 -3.04 -2.15 4.07
CA SER A 81 -3.84 -3.37 3.87
C SER A 81 -5.25 -3.07 3.38
N THR A 82 -5.84 -1.95 3.80
CA THR A 82 -7.23 -1.60 3.51
C THR A 82 -7.39 -0.59 2.39
N GLY A 83 -6.32 0.17 2.07
CA GLY A 83 -6.39 1.32 1.18
C GLY A 83 -7.18 2.50 1.76
N ALA A 84 -7.50 2.46 3.06
CA ALA A 84 -8.33 3.47 3.73
C ALA A 84 -7.51 4.28 4.75
N MET A 85 -8.01 5.44 5.14
CA MET A 85 -7.42 6.28 6.18
C MET A 85 -7.81 5.81 7.59
N PRO A 86 -7.08 6.20 8.65
CA PRO A 86 -7.39 5.88 10.04
C PRO A 86 -8.81 6.24 10.47
N SER A 87 -9.36 7.33 9.95
CA SER A 87 -10.75 7.74 10.17
C SER A 87 -11.78 6.74 9.64
N THR A 88 -11.39 5.92 8.67
CA THR A 88 -12.27 4.92 8.04
C THR A 88 -12.03 3.53 8.61
N HIS A 89 -10.76 3.08 8.71
CA HIS A 89 -10.47 1.74 9.22
C HIS A 89 -10.44 1.66 10.76
N GLY A 90 -10.43 2.80 11.48
CA GLY A 90 -10.56 2.86 12.93
C GLY A 90 -9.34 2.43 13.75
N VAL A 91 -8.24 2.03 13.10
CA VAL A 91 -6.99 1.67 13.79
C VAL A 91 -6.17 2.93 14.02
N ILE A 92 -6.00 3.33 15.27
CA ILE A 92 -5.29 4.56 15.66
C ILE A 92 -3.99 4.30 16.44
N GLY A 93 -3.69 3.05 16.73
CA GLY A 93 -2.48 2.66 17.46
C GLY A 93 -2.46 1.15 17.72
N SER A 94 -1.50 0.69 18.51
CA SER A 94 -1.47 -0.69 19.02
C SER A 94 -2.44 -0.91 20.18
N ARG A 95 -2.73 0.16 20.92
CA ARG A 95 -3.70 0.19 22.02
C ARG A 95 -4.35 1.57 22.06
N TRP A 96 -5.68 1.63 22.24
CA TRP A 96 -6.41 2.89 22.43
C TRP A 96 -7.67 2.67 23.27
N ARG A 97 -8.32 3.77 23.64
CA ARG A 97 -9.61 3.73 24.30
C ARG A 97 -10.70 4.10 23.31
N ASP A 98 -11.68 3.23 23.18
CA ASP A 98 -12.93 3.55 22.50
C ASP A 98 -13.81 4.34 23.49
N TYR A 99 -13.97 5.63 23.27
CA TYR A 99 -14.74 6.50 24.18
C TYR A 99 -16.24 6.30 24.07
N VAL A 100 -16.73 5.75 22.95
CA VAL A 100 -18.16 5.47 22.76
C VAL A 100 -18.54 4.21 23.53
N ALA A 101 -17.75 3.15 23.37
CA ALA A 101 -17.94 1.92 24.11
C ALA A 101 -17.36 1.96 25.54
N ASN A 102 -16.55 2.97 25.85
CA ASN A 102 -15.80 3.13 27.11
C ASN A 102 -14.88 1.93 27.43
N GLU A 103 -14.29 1.33 26.39
CA GLU A 103 -13.47 0.13 26.50
C GLU A 103 -12.04 0.37 25.98
N ALA A 104 -11.09 -0.40 26.53
CA ALA A 104 -9.75 -0.47 25.97
C ALA A 104 -9.74 -1.44 24.79
N VAL A 105 -9.14 -1.01 23.69
CA VAL A 105 -8.98 -1.82 22.48
C VAL A 105 -7.49 -2.07 22.27
N GLU A 106 -7.12 -3.33 22.12
CA GLU A 106 -5.79 -3.76 21.66
C GLU A 106 -5.90 -4.34 20.27
N LEU A 107 -5.01 -3.90 19.36
CA LEU A 107 -5.07 -4.31 17.97
C LEU A 107 -4.98 -5.83 17.79
N ILE A 108 -4.11 -6.49 18.56
CA ILE A 108 -3.88 -7.94 18.45
C ILE A 108 -4.88 -8.74 19.29
N ALA A 109 -5.19 -8.26 20.48
CA ALA A 109 -6.11 -8.94 21.39
C ALA A 109 -7.58 -8.61 21.13
N GLY A 110 -7.84 -7.57 20.36
CA GLY A 110 -9.18 -7.08 20.10
C GLY A 110 -9.83 -6.44 21.32
N ARG A 111 -11.16 -6.31 21.24
CA ARG A 111 -11.97 -5.75 22.32
C ARG A 111 -12.16 -6.81 23.40
N ASN A 112 -11.83 -6.49 24.66
CA ASN A 112 -11.93 -7.42 25.81
C ASN A 112 -11.16 -8.74 25.69
N GLY A 113 -10.02 -8.74 24.95
CA GLY A 113 -9.21 -9.94 24.78
C GLY A 113 -9.79 -11.00 23.83
N ALA A 114 -10.96 -10.77 23.27
CA ALA A 114 -11.54 -11.61 22.23
C ALA A 114 -11.03 -11.09 20.88
N GLY A 115 -9.88 -11.57 20.44
CA GLY A 115 -9.20 -11.11 19.25
C GLY A 115 -10.03 -11.24 17.97
N PRO A 116 -10.49 -10.13 17.35
CA PRO A 116 -11.17 -10.20 16.08
C PRO A 116 -10.24 -9.96 14.89
N TYR A 117 -8.99 -9.59 15.13
CA TYR A 117 -8.06 -9.28 14.05
C TYR A 117 -6.91 -10.27 14.03
N ASN A 118 -7.20 -11.51 13.63
CA ASN A 118 -6.18 -12.41 13.13
C ASN A 118 -5.67 -11.83 11.79
N LEU A 119 -4.78 -10.84 11.87
CA LEU A 119 -4.06 -10.33 10.71
C LEU A 119 -3.04 -11.35 10.17
N ILE A 120 -2.95 -12.49 10.83
CA ILE A 120 -2.17 -13.64 10.40
C ILE A 120 -3.17 -14.79 10.24
N ALA A 121 -3.81 -14.82 9.09
CA ALA A 121 -4.43 -16.07 8.66
C ALA A 121 -3.32 -17.08 8.35
N PRO A 122 -3.46 -18.35 8.72
CA PRO A 122 -2.51 -19.41 8.39
C PRO A 122 -2.30 -19.57 6.89
#